data_d899597961442abcd59ec58954807dbb
#
_entry.id   d899597961442abcd59ec58954807dbb
#
_cell.length_a   1.000
_cell.length_b   1.000
_cell.length_c   1.000
_cell.angle_alpha   90.00
_cell.angle_beta   90.00
_cell.angle_gamma   90.00
#
_symmetry.space_group_name_H-M   'P 1'
#
loop_
_entity.id
_entity.type
_entity.pdbx_description
1 polymer ?
#
loop_
_entity_poly.entity_id
_entity_poly.type
_entity_poly.pdbx_seq_one_letter_code
_entity_poly.pdbx_strand_id
1 'polypeptide(L)'
;MLTIKDGEFKMDGKSFRIYSGSMHYFRIMPQYWEDRLRKLKAAGFNTVETYVCWNMHEPRKGEFDFTGRFDIRRFIKTAQEVGLYAIVRPGPYICAEWDFGGLPAWLLKDRNMRLRCAYPEYLQHVSDFYHRLFEEIGDLQQSEGGNIIAMQIENEYGSYGNDKEYLRYIEKLMLDCGTKVMLFTSDGDDNSMLSGGTLPDVFKTLNFGSRASEIFNAMDRFHENTPKMCTEFWCGWFDHWGEEHHTRGSDSVAGEIKDFLDIDASFNFYMFHGGTNFGFTAGANCYEEYQPTVTSYDYCALLTEWGNYTPAYYAVRKLLLKAQNLPETELPASPELQTIGKVELDESTSLMSNFDNLGERHRVPLPESMEYFGQNSGMIYYETKLEQIYDPRELRVANVHDTAYVYIDGEHKATIDRRDENKVKGYDTFKFDGCTDGCTIGVLVDAMGRVNYGEHLYDRKGIDAIRYGNQNLMGYDVVTLPLDNPEKIDFSLEGGKYPLFMRGHFKAQSQNDCFVHLDGFKKGCVYINGFNIGRYWEIGPQRALYIPGVLLKDENEIIILELEGCEKAEVEITAEPDLG
;
A
#
# COMPACT_ATOMS: atom_id res chain seq x y z
N MET A 1 13.10 30.91 -3.34
CA MET A 1 13.10 29.82 -2.37
C MET A 1 11.94 30.00 -1.40
N LEU A 2 11.27 28.91 -1.01
CA LEU A 2 10.16 28.94 -0.07
C LEU A 2 10.67 29.29 1.33
N THR A 3 9.99 30.24 2.00
CA THR A 3 10.29 30.66 3.37
C THR A 3 9.00 31.00 4.10
N ILE A 4 9.03 31.02 5.43
CA ILE A 4 7.93 31.53 6.27
C ILE A 4 8.35 32.89 6.80
N LYS A 5 7.52 33.91 6.55
CA LYS A 5 7.71 35.25 7.06
C LYS A 5 6.38 35.96 7.30
N ASP A 6 6.25 36.62 8.46
CA ASP A 6 5.06 37.38 8.85
C ASP A 6 3.77 36.50 8.83
N GLY A 7 3.87 35.24 9.25
CA GLY A 7 2.75 34.30 9.27
C GLY A 7 2.32 33.73 7.91
N GLU A 8 3.11 33.94 6.86
CA GLU A 8 2.78 33.50 5.51
C GLU A 8 3.94 32.75 4.85
N PHE A 9 3.62 31.85 3.92
CA PHE A 9 4.60 31.37 2.95
C PHE A 9 4.98 32.47 1.96
N LYS A 10 6.28 32.58 1.70
CA LYS A 10 6.83 33.45 0.67
C LYS A 10 7.67 32.62 -0.31
N MET A 11 7.35 32.72 -1.60
CA MET A 11 8.16 32.19 -2.68
C MET A 11 8.95 33.34 -3.32
N ASP A 12 10.27 33.32 -3.16
CA ASP A 12 11.17 34.40 -3.64
C ASP A 12 10.72 35.80 -3.16
N GLY A 13 10.28 35.86 -1.90
CA GLY A 13 9.84 37.09 -1.24
C GLY A 13 8.39 37.51 -1.53
N LYS A 14 7.68 36.84 -2.42
CA LYS A 14 6.26 37.08 -2.73
C LYS A 14 5.36 36.13 -1.95
N SER A 15 4.17 36.63 -1.55
CA SER A 15 3.16 35.78 -0.91
C SER A 15 2.84 34.56 -1.78
N PHE A 16 2.80 33.38 -1.17
CA PHE A 16 2.58 32.12 -1.85
C PHE A 16 1.58 31.27 -1.05
N ARG A 17 0.76 30.53 -1.76
CA ARG A 17 -0.11 29.50 -1.15
C ARG A 17 0.25 28.17 -1.79
N ILE A 18 0.44 27.15 -0.99
CA ILE A 18 0.69 25.78 -1.47
C ILE A 18 -0.66 25.13 -1.71
N TYR A 19 -0.97 24.91 -2.98
CA TYR A 19 -2.08 24.06 -3.42
C TYR A 19 -1.48 22.79 -4.00
N SER A 20 -1.37 21.77 -3.16
CA SER A 20 -0.72 20.51 -3.47
C SER A 20 -1.72 19.37 -3.64
N GLY A 21 -1.38 18.37 -4.41
CA GLY A 21 -2.11 17.11 -4.50
C GLY A 21 -1.20 15.91 -4.41
N SER A 22 -1.62 14.90 -3.63
CA SER A 22 -0.87 13.66 -3.44
C SER A 22 -0.99 12.74 -4.64
N MET A 23 0.14 12.27 -5.10
CA MET A 23 0.30 11.24 -6.12
C MET A 23 1.45 10.32 -5.72
N HIS A 24 1.16 9.08 -5.42
CA HIS A 24 2.18 8.09 -5.06
C HIS A 24 2.74 7.45 -6.33
N TYR A 25 3.97 7.85 -6.75
CA TYR A 25 4.60 7.33 -7.98
C TYR A 25 4.62 5.80 -8.04
N PHE A 26 4.77 5.12 -6.91
CA PHE A 26 4.81 3.66 -6.81
C PHE A 26 3.44 2.96 -7.02
N ARG A 27 2.31 3.71 -6.98
CA ARG A 27 0.95 3.25 -7.29
C ARG A 27 0.52 3.54 -8.73
N ILE A 28 1.37 4.19 -9.52
CA ILE A 28 1.06 4.65 -10.88
C ILE A 28 2.14 4.14 -11.83
N MET A 29 1.74 3.61 -12.98
CA MET A 29 2.72 3.21 -14.00
C MET A 29 3.53 4.42 -14.48
N PRO A 30 4.87 4.32 -14.63
CA PRO A 30 5.74 5.44 -14.98
C PRO A 30 5.36 6.17 -16.27
N GLN A 31 4.76 5.45 -17.23
CA GLN A 31 4.32 6.00 -18.50
C GLN A 31 3.14 6.99 -18.33
N TYR A 32 2.43 6.91 -17.20
CA TYR A 32 1.27 7.76 -16.90
C TYR A 32 1.61 8.96 -16.00
N TRP A 33 2.82 9.05 -15.42
CA TRP A 33 3.19 10.12 -14.48
C TRP A 33 3.00 11.52 -15.09
N GLU A 34 3.49 11.73 -16.32
CA GLU A 34 3.39 13.03 -16.98
C GLU A 34 1.92 13.44 -17.20
N ASP A 35 1.07 12.52 -17.66
CA ASP A 35 -0.36 12.79 -17.88
C ASP A 35 -1.03 13.21 -16.57
N ARG A 36 -0.83 12.45 -15.48
CA ARG A 36 -1.44 12.72 -14.18
C ARG A 36 -0.94 14.05 -13.59
N LEU A 37 0.34 14.35 -13.72
CA LEU A 37 0.95 15.63 -13.31
C LEU A 37 0.43 16.83 -14.14
N ARG A 38 0.22 16.66 -15.43
CA ARG A 38 -0.40 17.70 -16.28
C ARG A 38 -1.85 17.96 -15.87
N LYS A 39 -2.62 16.91 -15.53
CA LYS A 39 -3.98 17.02 -15.00
C LYS A 39 -4.02 17.71 -13.64
N LEU A 40 -3.06 17.42 -12.75
CA LEU A 40 -2.90 18.12 -11.48
C LEU A 40 -2.69 19.62 -11.71
N LYS A 41 -1.76 19.99 -12.59
CA LYS A 41 -1.51 21.40 -12.92
C LYS A 41 -2.70 22.08 -13.57
N ALA A 42 -3.39 21.39 -14.49
CA ALA A 42 -4.56 21.93 -15.17
C ALA A 42 -5.73 22.18 -14.21
N ALA A 43 -5.80 21.44 -13.08
CA ALA A 43 -6.77 21.70 -12.02
C ALA A 43 -6.46 22.96 -11.17
N GLY A 44 -5.32 23.61 -11.39
CA GLY A 44 -4.90 24.82 -10.65
C GLY A 44 -4.00 24.54 -9.44
N PHE A 45 -3.56 23.29 -9.25
CA PHE A 45 -2.54 22.98 -8.26
C PHE A 45 -1.16 23.47 -8.72
N ASN A 46 -0.32 23.86 -7.79
CA ASN A 46 1.04 24.35 -8.06
C ASN A 46 2.13 23.41 -7.55
N THR A 47 1.75 22.40 -6.79
CA THR A 47 2.67 21.47 -6.11
C THR A 47 2.12 20.06 -6.20
N VAL A 48 3.00 19.09 -6.42
CA VAL A 48 2.70 17.67 -6.19
C VAL A 48 3.33 17.22 -4.88
N GLU A 49 2.67 16.32 -4.17
CA GLU A 49 3.21 15.66 -3.00
C GLU A 49 3.36 14.16 -3.26
N THR A 50 4.41 13.55 -2.73
CA THR A 50 4.56 12.10 -2.73
C THR A 50 5.27 11.60 -1.48
N TYR A 51 4.84 10.43 -1.02
CA TYR A 51 5.59 9.61 -0.08
C TYR A 51 6.74 8.87 -0.76
N VAL A 52 7.65 8.32 0.06
CA VAL A 52 8.69 7.38 -0.35
C VAL A 52 8.51 6.07 0.41
N CYS A 53 8.23 4.99 -0.30
CA CYS A 53 7.98 3.68 0.29
C CYS A 53 9.30 2.90 0.47
N TRP A 54 9.88 2.95 1.66
CA TRP A 54 11.18 2.30 1.95
C TRP A 54 11.19 0.82 1.59
N ASN A 55 10.12 0.07 1.91
CA ASN A 55 10.03 -1.38 1.65
C ASN A 55 10.18 -1.77 0.17
N MET A 56 9.82 -0.87 -0.76
CA MET A 56 9.99 -1.13 -2.19
C MET A 56 11.37 -0.70 -2.69
N HIS A 57 11.96 0.31 -2.07
CA HIS A 57 13.31 0.77 -2.38
C HIS A 57 14.40 -0.12 -1.79
N GLU A 58 14.12 -0.82 -0.70
CA GLU A 58 15.04 -1.78 -0.05
C GLU A 58 14.29 -3.08 0.29
N PRO A 59 13.87 -3.85 -0.74
CA PRO A 59 13.10 -5.10 -0.53
C PRO A 59 13.90 -6.17 0.23
N ARG A 60 15.22 -6.14 0.15
CA ARG A 60 16.14 -6.91 0.98
C ARG A 60 17.18 -5.99 1.56
N LYS A 61 17.59 -6.24 2.80
CA LYS A 61 18.56 -5.40 3.49
C LYS A 61 19.83 -5.18 2.68
N GLY A 62 20.11 -3.92 2.34
CA GLY A 62 21.27 -3.48 1.55
C GLY A 62 21.09 -3.61 0.03
N GLU A 63 19.95 -4.11 -0.46
CA GLU A 63 19.64 -4.19 -1.88
C GLU A 63 18.64 -3.08 -2.24
N PHE A 64 19.13 -2.02 -2.90
CA PHE A 64 18.32 -0.86 -3.21
C PHE A 64 17.85 -0.85 -4.66
N ASP A 65 16.57 -0.47 -4.89
CA ASP A 65 15.98 -0.26 -6.19
C ASP A 65 15.36 1.15 -6.31
N PHE A 66 15.87 1.95 -7.23
CA PHE A 66 15.36 3.26 -7.62
C PHE A 66 15.08 3.32 -9.13
N THR A 67 14.65 2.21 -9.71
CA THR A 67 14.42 2.08 -11.15
C THR A 67 12.95 1.81 -11.49
N GLY A 68 12.58 1.97 -12.75
CA GLY A 68 11.23 1.66 -13.24
C GLY A 68 10.14 2.39 -12.47
N ARG A 69 9.24 1.65 -11.81
CA ARG A 69 8.17 2.20 -10.97
C ARG A 69 8.67 2.89 -9.70
N PHE A 70 9.90 2.61 -9.30
CA PHE A 70 10.51 3.16 -8.10
C PHE A 70 11.49 4.29 -8.40
N ASP A 71 11.54 4.79 -9.64
CA ASP A 71 12.38 5.92 -10.05
C ASP A 71 11.76 7.26 -9.58
N ILE A 72 11.89 7.53 -8.27
CA ILE A 72 11.42 8.79 -7.66
C ILE A 72 12.11 10.01 -8.29
N ARG A 73 13.38 9.88 -8.67
CA ARG A 73 14.13 10.96 -9.32
C ARG A 73 13.46 11.39 -10.62
N ARG A 74 13.10 10.42 -11.46
CA ARG A 74 12.38 10.68 -12.72
C ARG A 74 11.01 11.30 -12.46
N PHE A 75 10.25 10.80 -11.47
CA PHE A 75 8.95 11.36 -11.10
C PHE A 75 9.04 12.84 -10.73
N ILE A 76 9.98 13.22 -9.84
CA ILE A 76 10.19 14.61 -9.40
C ILE A 76 10.63 15.49 -10.56
N LYS A 77 11.53 15.02 -11.44
CA LYS A 77 11.95 15.76 -12.64
C LYS A 77 10.78 15.95 -13.61
N THR A 78 9.94 14.95 -13.82
CA THR A 78 8.73 15.10 -14.66
C THR A 78 7.79 16.16 -14.07
N ALA A 79 7.63 16.21 -12.75
CA ALA A 79 6.87 17.27 -12.10
C ALA A 79 7.49 18.67 -12.35
N GLN A 80 8.82 18.78 -12.30
CA GLN A 80 9.53 20.02 -12.63
C GLN A 80 9.32 20.45 -14.09
N GLU A 81 9.40 19.53 -15.03
CA GLU A 81 9.18 19.78 -16.46
C GLU A 81 7.74 20.23 -16.74
N VAL A 82 6.75 19.66 -16.04
CA VAL A 82 5.35 20.12 -16.08
C VAL A 82 5.21 21.51 -15.43
N GLY A 83 6.16 21.93 -14.61
CA GLY A 83 6.18 23.21 -13.90
C GLY A 83 5.42 23.17 -12.58
N LEU A 84 5.52 22.07 -11.84
CA LEU A 84 5.04 21.89 -10.48
C LEU A 84 6.22 21.91 -9.50
N TYR A 85 6.00 22.49 -8.33
CA TYR A 85 6.83 22.22 -7.15
C TYR A 85 6.57 20.83 -6.62
N ALA A 86 7.45 20.34 -5.75
CA ALA A 86 7.31 19.03 -5.11
C ALA A 86 7.46 19.13 -3.59
N ILE A 87 6.65 18.41 -2.86
CA ILE A 87 6.82 18.08 -1.46
C ILE A 87 7.16 16.59 -1.39
N VAL A 88 8.24 16.24 -0.71
CA VAL A 88 8.64 14.84 -0.51
C VAL A 88 8.46 14.47 0.94
N ARG A 89 7.81 13.33 1.18
CA ARG A 89 7.59 12.77 2.52
C ARG A 89 8.37 11.46 2.64
N PRO A 90 9.66 11.53 3.05
CA PRO A 90 10.60 10.40 2.93
C PRO A 90 10.37 9.29 3.97
N GLY A 91 9.47 9.47 4.90
CA GLY A 91 9.21 8.50 5.96
C GLY A 91 10.17 8.67 7.16
N PRO A 92 10.73 7.57 7.70
CA PRO A 92 10.84 6.18 7.21
C PRO A 92 9.52 5.39 7.18
N TYR A 93 8.54 5.77 7.98
CA TYR A 93 7.18 5.25 7.99
C TYR A 93 6.25 6.24 7.27
N ILE A 94 5.32 5.71 6.45
CA ILE A 94 4.43 6.54 5.61
C ILE A 94 2.94 6.28 5.83
N CYS A 95 2.54 5.26 6.60
CA CYS A 95 1.15 4.81 6.70
C CYS A 95 0.56 4.41 5.33
N ALA A 96 -0.26 5.27 4.76
CA ALA A 96 -0.71 5.27 3.36
C ALA A 96 -1.45 3.99 2.92
N GLU A 97 -2.01 3.20 3.84
CA GLU A 97 -2.63 1.89 3.59
C GLU A 97 -1.73 0.99 2.73
N TRP A 98 -0.42 1.18 2.90
CA TRP A 98 0.64 0.44 2.25
C TRP A 98 1.21 -0.62 3.20
N ASP A 99 1.62 -1.78 2.68
CA ASP A 99 2.14 -2.88 3.50
C ASP A 99 3.17 -2.39 4.52
N PHE A 100 2.92 -2.69 5.80
CA PHE A 100 3.74 -2.29 6.94
C PHE A 100 3.97 -0.76 7.08
N GLY A 101 3.09 0.07 6.50
CA GLY A 101 3.28 1.52 6.48
C GLY A 101 4.56 1.95 5.76
N GLY A 102 5.00 1.18 4.77
CA GLY A 102 6.19 1.44 3.99
C GLY A 102 7.51 0.98 4.63
N LEU A 103 7.49 0.48 5.85
CA LEU A 103 8.69 -0.12 6.49
C LEU A 103 9.03 -1.47 5.83
N PRO A 104 10.31 -1.82 5.67
CA PRO A 104 10.68 -3.12 5.12
C PRO A 104 10.38 -4.28 6.07
N ALA A 105 9.76 -5.34 5.55
CA ALA A 105 9.41 -6.52 6.34
C ALA A 105 10.63 -7.20 7.00
N TRP A 106 11.82 -7.12 6.39
CA TRP A 106 13.04 -7.69 6.94
C TRP A 106 13.45 -7.10 8.31
N LEU A 107 12.93 -5.91 8.69
CA LEU A 107 13.09 -5.36 10.06
C LEU A 107 12.46 -6.28 11.11
N LEU A 108 11.37 -6.99 10.78
CA LEU A 108 10.67 -7.89 11.67
C LEU A 108 11.39 -9.25 11.85
N LYS A 109 12.45 -9.53 11.09
CA LYS A 109 13.29 -10.72 11.27
C LYS A 109 13.92 -10.76 12.67
N ASP A 110 14.38 -9.62 13.16
CA ASP A 110 14.82 -9.47 14.53
C ASP A 110 13.61 -9.27 15.46
N ARG A 111 13.37 -10.25 16.33
CA ARG A 111 12.27 -10.19 17.31
C ARG A 111 12.49 -9.12 18.40
N ASN A 112 13.70 -8.58 18.54
CA ASN A 112 14.03 -7.51 19.48
C ASN A 112 13.95 -6.11 18.85
N MET A 113 13.79 -6.01 17.54
CA MET A 113 13.67 -4.73 16.84
C MET A 113 12.60 -3.85 17.50
N ARG A 114 12.93 -2.57 17.66
CA ARG A 114 12.01 -1.54 18.13
C ARG A 114 11.88 -0.49 17.05
N LEU A 115 10.65 -0.33 16.55
CA LEU A 115 10.32 0.53 15.42
C LEU A 115 9.94 1.92 15.90
N ARG A 116 10.19 2.93 15.07
CA ARG A 116 9.74 4.32 15.25
C ARG A 116 10.10 4.88 16.63
N CYS A 117 11.32 4.65 17.09
CA CYS A 117 11.84 5.16 18.35
C CYS A 117 13.37 5.25 18.32
N ALA A 118 13.99 5.87 19.33
CA ALA A 118 15.43 6.03 19.45
C ALA A 118 16.16 4.71 19.81
N TYR A 119 15.90 3.66 19.05
CA TYR A 119 16.53 2.36 19.17
C TYR A 119 17.71 2.26 18.19
N PRO A 120 18.95 2.04 18.66
CA PRO A 120 20.17 2.22 17.85
C PRO A 120 20.19 1.42 16.56
N GLU A 121 19.78 0.15 16.58
CA GLU A 121 19.76 -0.72 15.40
C GLU A 121 18.74 -0.25 14.36
N TYR A 122 17.56 0.21 14.78
CA TYR A 122 16.57 0.79 13.90
C TYR A 122 17.07 2.10 13.28
N LEU A 123 17.64 2.98 14.11
CA LEU A 123 18.21 4.25 13.64
C LEU A 123 19.33 4.05 12.61
N GLN A 124 20.15 3.00 12.78
CA GLN A 124 21.19 2.69 11.79
C GLN A 124 20.58 2.31 10.44
N HIS A 125 19.54 1.47 10.42
CA HIS A 125 18.86 1.10 9.18
C HIS A 125 18.19 2.30 8.51
N VAL A 126 17.55 3.16 9.29
CA VAL A 126 16.97 4.41 8.78
C VAL A 126 18.07 5.31 8.19
N SER A 127 19.23 5.41 8.86
CA SER A 127 20.36 6.18 8.35
C SER A 127 20.86 5.66 7.01
N ASP A 128 21.02 4.35 6.88
CA ASP A 128 21.49 3.72 5.63
C ASP A 128 20.52 4.01 4.48
N PHE A 129 19.20 3.89 4.72
CA PHE A 129 18.18 4.22 3.76
C PHE A 129 18.19 5.70 3.36
N TYR A 130 18.25 6.63 4.33
CA TYR A 130 18.24 8.06 4.03
C TYR A 130 19.46 8.50 3.23
N HIS A 131 20.67 8.02 3.56
CA HIS A 131 21.85 8.32 2.77
C HIS A 131 21.66 7.88 1.31
N ARG A 132 21.13 6.67 1.09
CA ARG A 132 20.91 6.18 -0.27
C ARG A 132 19.79 6.95 -1.00
N LEU A 133 18.69 7.28 -0.31
CA LEU A 133 17.61 8.09 -0.88
C LEU A 133 18.12 9.50 -1.30
N PHE A 134 18.92 10.13 -0.44
CA PHE A 134 19.40 11.48 -0.71
C PHE A 134 20.43 11.53 -1.85
N GLU A 135 21.07 10.42 -2.21
CA GLU A 135 21.84 10.32 -3.47
C GLU A 135 20.93 10.50 -4.70
N GLU A 136 19.66 10.07 -4.61
CA GLU A 136 18.69 10.21 -5.71
C GLU A 136 18.02 11.59 -5.77
N ILE A 137 17.71 12.20 -4.62
CA ILE A 137 16.85 13.39 -4.60
C ILE A 137 17.54 14.66 -4.08
N GLY A 138 18.74 14.57 -3.51
CA GLY A 138 19.37 15.69 -2.82
C GLY A 138 19.64 16.90 -3.71
N ASP A 139 20.00 16.70 -4.97
CA ASP A 139 20.22 17.75 -5.99
C ASP A 139 18.92 18.27 -6.63
N LEU A 140 17.76 17.68 -6.31
CA LEU A 140 16.46 18.12 -6.82
C LEU A 140 15.77 19.15 -5.92
N GLN A 141 16.44 19.57 -4.85
CA GLN A 141 15.95 20.63 -3.98
C GLN A 141 15.96 21.99 -4.69
N GLN A 142 15.01 22.85 -4.32
CA GLN A 142 14.91 24.21 -4.91
C GLN A 142 16.20 25.02 -4.73
N SER A 143 16.91 24.84 -3.63
CA SER A 143 18.22 25.45 -3.36
C SER A 143 19.31 25.07 -4.36
N GLU A 144 19.17 23.93 -5.01
CA GLU A 144 20.08 23.38 -6.02
C GLU A 144 19.56 23.56 -7.46
N GLY A 145 18.45 24.28 -7.64
CA GLY A 145 17.82 24.49 -8.96
C GLY A 145 16.75 23.47 -9.33
N GLY A 146 16.42 22.55 -8.41
CA GLY A 146 15.31 21.62 -8.55
C GLY A 146 13.96 22.21 -8.14
N ASN A 147 12.98 21.36 -7.91
CA ASN A 147 11.62 21.76 -7.59
C ASN A 147 11.11 21.28 -6.21
N ILE A 148 11.90 20.52 -5.45
CA ILE A 148 11.52 20.15 -4.08
C ILE A 148 11.58 21.38 -3.19
N ILE A 149 10.46 21.76 -2.57
CA ILE A 149 10.33 22.98 -1.74
C ILE A 149 10.23 22.67 -0.24
N ALA A 150 9.82 21.47 0.14
CA ALA A 150 9.70 21.05 1.53
C ALA A 150 9.83 19.52 1.66
N MET A 151 10.27 19.06 2.85
CA MET A 151 10.34 17.65 3.20
C MET A 151 9.78 17.43 4.60
N GLN A 152 9.08 16.30 4.80
CA GLN A 152 8.48 15.94 6.09
C GLN A 152 9.46 15.11 6.94
N ILE A 153 9.40 15.35 8.24
CA ILE A 153 10.05 14.53 9.28
C ILE A 153 9.02 13.50 9.75
N GLU A 154 9.29 12.21 9.55
CA GLU A 154 8.43 11.11 9.95
C GLU A 154 7.01 11.18 9.32
N ASN A 155 6.00 10.55 9.89
CA ASN A 155 4.60 10.70 9.51
C ASN A 155 3.66 10.36 10.65
N GLU A 156 2.76 11.31 10.99
CA GLU A 156 1.74 11.16 12.04
C GLU A 156 2.29 10.54 13.33
N TYR A 157 3.51 10.96 13.68
CA TYR A 157 4.23 10.33 14.79
C TYR A 157 3.48 10.44 16.11
N GLY A 158 2.73 11.53 16.30
CA GLY A 158 1.96 11.76 17.50
C GLY A 158 0.82 10.77 17.74
N SER A 159 0.36 10.08 16.71
CA SER A 159 -0.60 8.97 16.85
C SER A 159 0.05 7.65 17.31
N TYR A 160 1.39 7.55 17.19
CA TYR A 160 2.15 6.35 17.54
C TYR A 160 2.96 6.52 18.82
N GLY A 161 3.56 7.70 19.02
CA GLY A 161 4.46 7.91 20.15
C GLY A 161 4.78 9.39 20.44
N ASN A 162 5.71 9.59 21.35
CA ASN A 162 6.14 10.92 21.79
C ASN A 162 7.66 11.03 22.02
N ASP A 163 8.45 10.15 21.39
CA ASP A 163 9.90 10.13 21.51
C ASP A 163 10.54 11.27 20.72
N LYS A 164 10.84 12.37 21.43
CA LYS A 164 11.47 13.55 20.83
C LYS A 164 12.94 13.31 20.45
N GLU A 165 13.62 12.36 21.07
CA GLU A 165 14.97 12.00 20.70
C GLU A 165 14.98 11.36 19.31
N TYR A 166 14.00 10.49 19.03
CA TYR A 166 13.80 9.91 17.71
C TYR A 166 13.52 10.97 16.65
N LEU A 167 12.54 11.86 16.88
CA LEU A 167 12.21 12.91 15.92
C LEU A 167 13.41 13.85 15.64
N ARG A 168 14.16 14.21 16.68
CA ARG A 168 15.40 15.01 16.53
C ARG A 168 16.49 14.26 15.79
N TYR A 169 16.57 12.95 15.96
CA TYR A 169 17.50 12.14 15.19
C TYR A 169 17.17 12.18 13.70
N ILE A 170 15.87 12.00 13.33
CA ILE A 170 15.43 12.06 11.91
C ILE A 170 15.69 13.45 11.32
N GLU A 171 15.30 14.51 12.02
CA GLU A 171 15.60 15.89 11.61
C GLU A 171 17.09 16.09 11.33
N LYS A 172 17.93 15.73 12.29
CA LYS A 172 19.38 15.85 12.17
C LYS A 172 19.94 15.03 11.01
N LEU A 173 19.47 13.80 10.85
CA LEU A 173 19.86 12.93 9.74
C LEU A 173 19.53 13.55 8.38
N MET A 174 18.31 14.10 8.22
CA MET A 174 17.93 14.79 7.00
C MET A 174 18.84 15.99 6.71
N LEU A 175 19.18 16.79 7.72
CA LEU A 175 20.11 17.91 7.60
C LEU A 175 21.52 17.45 7.24
N ASP A 176 22.02 16.40 7.89
CA ASP A 176 23.34 15.81 7.62
C ASP A 176 23.40 15.20 6.19
N CYS A 177 22.31 14.66 5.67
CA CYS A 177 22.18 14.21 4.28
C CYS A 177 22.05 15.38 3.28
N GLY A 178 22.02 16.63 3.74
CA GLY A 178 22.06 17.82 2.91
C GLY A 178 20.71 18.46 2.60
N THR A 179 19.68 18.26 3.46
CA THR A 179 18.44 19.01 3.33
C THR A 179 18.67 20.51 3.53
N LYS A 180 18.21 21.31 2.57
CA LYS A 180 18.31 22.80 2.56
C LYS A 180 16.95 23.46 2.40
N VAL A 181 15.90 22.68 2.14
CA VAL A 181 14.52 23.16 2.03
C VAL A 181 13.82 23.07 3.38
N MET A 182 12.62 23.63 3.46
CA MET A 182 11.82 23.63 4.69
C MET A 182 11.52 22.21 5.18
N LEU A 183 11.80 21.94 6.45
CA LEU A 183 11.34 20.75 7.15
C LEU A 183 10.03 21.03 7.88
N PHE A 184 9.15 20.04 7.94
CA PHE A 184 7.88 20.11 8.66
C PHE A 184 7.49 18.77 9.27
N THR A 185 6.59 18.80 10.26
CA THR A 185 5.90 17.61 10.80
C THR A 185 4.43 17.66 10.44
N SER A 186 3.77 16.50 10.37
CA SER A 186 2.35 16.39 10.03
C SER A 186 1.69 15.39 10.96
N ASP A 187 0.64 15.82 11.67
CA ASP A 187 -0.08 15.03 12.66
C ASP A 187 -1.59 15.30 12.59
N GLY A 188 -2.39 14.43 13.18
CA GLY A 188 -3.84 14.64 13.32
C GLY A 188 -4.21 15.90 14.12
N ASP A 189 -5.48 16.23 14.11
CA ASP A 189 -6.04 17.49 14.62
C ASP A 189 -6.33 17.51 16.14
N ASP A 190 -5.60 16.70 16.91
CA ASP A 190 -5.75 16.66 18.35
C ASP A 190 -4.47 17.08 19.10
N ASN A 191 -4.67 17.55 20.34
CA ASN A 191 -3.60 18.10 21.16
C ASN A 191 -2.53 17.07 21.52
N SER A 192 -2.89 15.83 21.72
CA SER A 192 -1.96 14.76 22.08
C SER A 192 -1.09 14.37 20.89
N MET A 193 -1.71 14.24 19.72
CA MET A 193 -1.01 13.95 18.47
C MET A 193 -0.02 15.06 18.12
N LEU A 194 -0.45 16.32 18.12
CA LEU A 194 0.46 17.45 17.88
C LEU A 194 1.55 17.56 18.94
N SER A 195 1.22 17.34 20.20
CA SER A 195 2.24 17.37 21.26
C SER A 195 3.22 16.20 21.14
N GLY A 196 2.77 15.03 20.74
CA GLY A 196 3.59 13.83 20.52
C GLY A 196 4.45 13.93 19.27
N GLY A 197 3.87 14.34 18.13
CA GLY A 197 4.48 14.25 16.79
C GLY A 197 5.30 15.47 16.37
N THR A 198 5.16 16.63 17.02
CA THR A 198 5.83 17.85 16.57
C THR A 198 7.12 18.17 17.34
N LEU A 199 7.94 19.05 16.74
CA LEU A 199 9.11 19.65 17.37
C LEU A 199 8.89 21.17 17.51
N PRO A 200 9.37 21.83 18.61
CA PRO A 200 9.06 23.24 18.89
C PRO A 200 9.43 24.22 17.78
N ASP A 201 10.57 23.99 17.13
CA ASP A 201 11.23 24.85 16.15
C ASP A 201 11.04 24.40 14.70
N VAL A 202 10.27 23.33 14.46
CA VAL A 202 9.91 22.81 13.13
C VAL A 202 8.50 23.26 12.78
N PHE A 203 8.27 23.58 11.50
CA PHE A 203 6.94 23.92 11.00
C PHE A 203 5.98 22.74 11.17
N LYS A 204 4.77 23.02 11.64
CA LYS A 204 3.74 22.02 11.97
C LYS A 204 2.61 22.11 10.99
N THR A 205 2.13 20.97 10.52
CA THR A 205 0.95 20.85 9.66
C THR A 205 -0.06 19.89 10.27
N LEU A 206 -1.29 19.94 9.78
CA LEU A 206 -2.40 19.13 10.27
C LEU A 206 -2.91 18.18 9.20
N ASN A 207 -3.49 17.05 9.63
CA ASN A 207 -4.19 16.08 8.79
C ASN A 207 -5.65 15.97 9.25
N PHE A 208 -6.60 16.21 8.35
CA PHE A 208 -8.04 16.09 8.61
C PHE A 208 -8.86 16.10 7.31
N GLY A 209 -10.13 15.65 7.39
CA GLY A 209 -11.00 15.51 6.21
C GLY A 209 -12.13 16.56 6.08
N SER A 210 -12.28 17.50 7.05
CA SER A 210 -13.36 18.49 7.02
C SER A 210 -13.15 19.61 8.06
N ARG A 211 -13.97 20.68 7.96
CA ARG A 211 -14.07 21.76 8.96
C ARG A 211 -12.76 22.51 9.19
N ALA A 212 -12.06 22.88 8.12
CA ALA A 212 -10.74 23.52 8.19
C ALA A 212 -10.72 24.75 9.10
N SER A 213 -11.70 25.66 8.99
CA SER A 213 -11.80 26.87 9.82
C SER A 213 -11.89 26.56 11.31
N GLU A 214 -12.69 25.56 11.69
CA GLU A 214 -12.87 25.18 13.10
C GLU A 214 -11.60 24.56 13.66
N ILE A 215 -10.98 23.63 12.91
CA ILE A 215 -9.78 22.89 13.31
C ILE A 215 -8.59 23.84 13.49
N PHE A 216 -8.31 24.71 12.52
CA PHE A 216 -7.22 25.68 12.66
C PHE A 216 -7.43 26.66 13.81
N ASN A 217 -8.68 27.08 14.10
CA ASN A 217 -8.97 27.90 15.27
C ASN A 217 -8.77 27.13 16.59
N ALA A 218 -9.17 25.86 16.66
CA ALA A 218 -8.97 25.03 17.85
C ALA A 218 -7.48 24.74 18.13
N MET A 219 -6.66 24.67 17.06
CA MET A 219 -5.22 24.37 17.12
C MET A 219 -4.33 25.62 16.99
N ASP A 220 -4.88 26.83 17.12
CA ASP A 220 -4.18 28.11 16.91
C ASP A 220 -2.86 28.23 17.69
N ARG A 221 -2.80 27.72 18.91
CA ARG A 221 -1.59 27.69 19.75
C ARG A 221 -0.40 26.95 19.13
N PHE A 222 -0.63 26.04 18.18
CA PHE A 222 0.43 25.33 17.46
C PHE A 222 0.87 26.06 16.19
N HIS A 223 0.10 27.08 15.75
CA HIS A 223 0.29 27.82 14.51
C HIS A 223 0.53 29.32 14.72
N GLU A 224 0.89 29.74 15.93
CA GLU A 224 1.14 31.15 16.22
C GLU A 224 2.23 31.72 15.30
N ASN A 225 1.88 32.76 14.53
CA ASN A 225 2.75 33.40 13.54
C ASN A 225 3.29 32.49 12.42
N THR A 226 2.59 31.38 12.12
CA THR A 226 2.91 30.48 11.01
C THR A 226 1.74 30.38 10.03
N PRO A 227 1.98 30.04 8.75
CA PRO A 227 0.88 29.80 7.82
C PRO A 227 0.07 28.56 8.22
N LYS A 228 -1.23 28.60 7.94
CA LYS A 228 -2.10 27.43 8.09
C LYS A 228 -1.86 26.46 6.93
N MET A 229 -1.59 25.18 7.23
CA MET A 229 -1.41 24.15 6.22
C MET A 229 -1.95 22.80 6.70
N CYS A 230 -2.81 22.22 5.88
CA CYS A 230 -3.25 20.82 5.98
C CYS A 230 -2.44 20.00 5.00
N THR A 231 -1.67 19.01 5.47
CA THR A 231 -0.80 18.21 4.62
C THR A 231 -1.46 16.92 4.14
N GLU A 232 -2.56 16.53 4.78
CA GLU A 232 -3.48 15.53 4.25
C GLU A 232 -4.92 16.01 4.45
N PHE A 233 -5.45 16.64 3.41
CA PHE A 233 -6.90 16.84 3.32
C PHE A 233 -7.53 15.56 2.79
N TRP A 234 -8.11 14.76 3.67
CA TRP A 234 -8.76 13.49 3.31
C TRP A 234 -10.04 13.75 2.52
N CYS A 235 -9.93 13.66 1.20
CA CYS A 235 -11.05 13.94 0.28
C CYS A 235 -12.10 12.83 0.22
N GLY A 236 -11.75 11.65 0.66
CA GLY A 236 -12.57 10.44 0.73
C GLY A 236 -12.02 9.48 1.77
N TRP A 237 -12.11 8.19 1.51
CA TRP A 237 -11.55 7.14 2.32
C TRP A 237 -11.17 5.93 1.47
N PHE A 238 -10.35 5.05 1.99
CA PHE A 238 -9.97 3.78 1.38
C PHE A 238 -10.93 2.66 1.81
N ASP A 239 -10.93 1.55 1.07
CA ASP A 239 -11.78 0.40 1.36
C ASP A 239 -10.99 -0.77 1.93
N HIS A 240 -11.64 -1.52 2.82
CA HIS A 240 -11.18 -2.84 3.25
C HIS A 240 -12.03 -3.94 2.60
N TRP A 241 -11.45 -5.14 2.46
CA TRP A 241 -12.20 -6.30 2.02
C TRP A 241 -13.36 -6.63 2.97
N GLY A 242 -14.58 -6.69 2.42
CA GLY A 242 -15.81 -6.98 3.14
C GLY A 242 -16.61 -5.75 3.59
N GLU A 243 -16.15 -4.54 3.28
CA GLU A 243 -16.87 -3.28 3.52
C GLU A 243 -17.72 -2.88 2.32
N GLU A 244 -18.51 -1.82 2.48
CA GLU A 244 -19.14 -1.09 1.39
C GLU A 244 -18.13 -0.08 0.80
N HIS A 245 -18.18 0.11 -0.52
CA HIS A 245 -17.32 1.10 -1.18
C HIS A 245 -17.58 2.52 -0.69
N HIS A 246 -16.53 3.20 -0.24
CA HIS A 246 -16.61 4.58 0.23
C HIS A 246 -16.79 5.55 -0.94
N THR A 247 -17.77 6.43 -0.80
CA THR A 247 -18.05 7.49 -1.77
C THR A 247 -18.20 8.84 -1.10
N ARG A 248 -17.79 9.92 -1.76
CA ARG A 248 -17.98 11.29 -1.30
C ARG A 248 -18.43 12.20 -2.45
N GLY A 249 -19.54 12.91 -2.23
CA GLY A 249 -20.10 13.79 -3.26
C GLY A 249 -19.22 15.00 -3.58
N SER A 250 -19.19 15.39 -4.86
CA SER A 250 -18.39 16.50 -5.36
C SER A 250 -18.67 17.84 -4.67
N ASP A 251 -19.92 18.11 -4.30
CA ASP A 251 -20.30 19.34 -3.60
C ASP A 251 -19.73 19.40 -2.18
N SER A 252 -19.65 18.25 -1.48
CA SER A 252 -19.02 18.14 -0.17
C SER A 252 -17.54 18.48 -0.26
N VAL A 253 -16.84 17.86 -1.21
CA VAL A 253 -15.39 18.10 -1.44
C VAL A 253 -15.14 19.58 -1.81
N ALA A 254 -15.93 20.14 -2.73
CA ALA A 254 -15.81 21.54 -3.12
C ALA A 254 -16.09 22.52 -1.95
N GLY A 255 -17.03 22.17 -1.08
CA GLY A 255 -17.33 22.94 0.14
C GLY A 255 -16.13 23.05 1.07
N GLU A 256 -15.42 21.95 1.30
CA GLU A 256 -14.21 21.93 2.14
C GLU A 256 -13.06 22.72 1.50
N ILE A 257 -12.86 22.59 0.19
CA ILE A 257 -11.86 23.41 -0.52
C ILE A 257 -12.18 24.89 -0.41
N LYS A 258 -13.45 25.26 -0.50
CA LYS A 258 -13.86 26.66 -0.28
C LYS A 258 -13.54 27.14 1.14
N ASP A 259 -13.73 26.30 2.17
CA ASP A 259 -13.37 26.62 3.55
C ASP A 259 -11.88 26.91 3.72
N PHE A 260 -10.98 26.08 3.10
CA PHE A 260 -9.54 26.38 3.05
C PHE A 260 -9.23 27.73 2.39
N LEU A 261 -9.87 28.02 1.25
CA LEU A 261 -9.64 29.26 0.50
C LEU A 261 -10.13 30.49 1.27
N ASP A 262 -11.26 30.38 1.98
CA ASP A 262 -11.86 31.48 2.76
C ASP A 262 -10.98 31.90 3.96
N ILE A 263 -10.12 30.99 4.46
CA ILE A 263 -9.19 31.28 5.58
C ILE A 263 -7.74 31.44 5.16
N ASP A 264 -7.47 31.58 3.86
CA ASP A 264 -6.13 31.70 3.29
C ASP A 264 -5.20 30.53 3.63
N ALA A 265 -5.70 29.33 3.85
CA ALA A 265 -4.91 28.16 4.19
C ALA A 265 -4.30 27.49 2.94
N SER A 266 -3.12 26.93 3.11
CA SER A 266 -2.52 25.98 2.19
C SER A 266 -3.02 24.58 2.49
N PHE A 267 -3.06 23.72 1.47
CA PHE A 267 -3.47 22.33 1.65
C PHE A 267 -2.80 21.39 0.64
N ASN A 268 -2.74 20.12 1.01
CA ASN A 268 -2.42 19.01 0.13
C ASN A 268 -3.64 18.09 0.02
N PHE A 269 -4.15 17.95 -1.18
CA PHE A 269 -5.34 17.14 -1.47
C PHE A 269 -4.96 15.65 -1.46
N TYR A 270 -5.36 14.92 -0.45
CA TYR A 270 -5.07 13.50 -0.28
C TYR A 270 -6.32 12.67 -0.55
N MET A 271 -6.48 12.00 -1.73
CA MET A 271 -5.57 11.84 -2.85
C MET A 271 -6.02 12.65 -4.06
N PHE A 272 -5.10 13.27 -4.79
CA PHE A 272 -5.41 13.77 -6.14
C PHE A 272 -5.62 12.63 -7.12
N HIS A 273 -4.77 11.61 -7.05
CA HIS A 273 -4.86 10.36 -7.77
C HIS A 273 -4.37 9.23 -6.87
N GLY A 274 -5.27 8.33 -6.49
CA GLY A 274 -4.96 7.26 -5.57
C GLY A 274 -4.09 6.16 -6.19
N GLY A 275 -4.47 5.68 -7.36
CA GLY A 275 -3.77 4.60 -8.08
C GLY A 275 -4.09 3.21 -7.54
N THR A 276 -3.16 2.27 -7.69
CA THR A 276 -3.37 0.84 -7.46
C THR A 276 -2.29 0.26 -6.53
N ASN A 277 -2.70 -0.52 -5.56
CA ASN A 277 -1.83 -1.37 -4.73
C ASN A 277 -1.45 -2.64 -5.52
N PHE A 278 -0.60 -2.50 -6.54
CA PHE A 278 -0.21 -3.63 -7.39
C PHE A 278 0.47 -4.74 -6.58
N GLY A 279 0.17 -5.99 -6.93
CA GLY A 279 0.74 -7.16 -6.30
C GLY A 279 0.25 -7.38 -4.88
N PHE A 280 1.18 -7.42 -3.94
CA PHE A 280 0.92 -7.67 -2.52
C PHE A 280 1.26 -6.45 -1.64
N THR A 281 1.07 -5.24 -2.17
CA THR A 281 1.52 -4.00 -1.53
C THR A 281 0.47 -3.31 -0.68
N ALA A 282 -0.81 -3.73 -0.76
CA ALA A 282 -1.85 -3.24 0.13
C ALA A 282 -1.51 -3.57 1.60
N GLY A 283 -1.75 -2.61 2.49
CA GLY A 283 -1.62 -2.79 3.93
C GLY A 283 -2.89 -3.30 4.60
N ALA A 284 -2.98 -3.09 5.90
CA ALA A 284 -4.17 -3.40 6.69
C ALA A 284 -4.29 -2.49 7.91
N ASN A 285 -5.51 -2.28 8.39
CA ASN A 285 -5.77 -1.74 9.72
C ASN A 285 -6.06 -2.86 10.72
N CYS A 286 -5.81 -2.62 11.99
CA CYS A 286 -6.15 -3.56 13.06
C CYS A 286 -6.37 -2.76 14.35
N TYR A 287 -7.62 -2.44 14.63
CA TYR A 287 -8.03 -1.88 15.91
C TYR A 287 -8.56 -2.99 16.82
N GLU A 288 -9.83 -3.38 16.65
CA GLU A 288 -10.42 -4.54 17.30
C GLU A 288 -10.33 -5.77 16.38
N GLU A 289 -10.50 -5.57 15.07
CA GLU A 289 -10.44 -6.58 14.02
C GLU A 289 -9.38 -6.25 12.97
N TYR A 290 -8.88 -7.28 12.32
CA TYR A 290 -7.96 -7.14 11.21
C TYR A 290 -8.72 -6.85 9.92
N GLN A 291 -8.38 -5.75 9.25
CA GLN A 291 -9.06 -5.22 8.08
C GLN A 291 -8.06 -4.98 6.94
N PRO A 292 -7.87 -5.95 6.02
CA PRO A 292 -6.95 -5.79 4.90
C PRO A 292 -7.53 -4.86 3.83
N THR A 293 -6.71 -3.94 3.32
CA THR A 293 -7.06 -2.96 2.30
C THR A 293 -7.22 -3.64 0.94
N VAL A 294 -8.16 -3.16 0.11
CA VAL A 294 -8.38 -3.65 -1.25
C VAL A 294 -7.24 -3.25 -2.21
N THR A 295 -7.26 -3.79 -3.42
CA THR A 295 -6.24 -3.51 -4.44
C THR A 295 -6.34 -2.09 -4.99
N SER A 296 -7.53 -1.58 -5.29
CA SER A 296 -7.71 -0.19 -5.72
C SER A 296 -7.48 0.78 -4.57
N TYR A 297 -6.73 1.84 -4.81
CA TYR A 297 -6.61 2.96 -3.88
C TYR A 297 -7.38 4.18 -4.43
N ASP A 298 -8.61 3.95 -4.86
CA ASP A 298 -9.46 4.99 -5.49
C ASP A 298 -9.61 6.22 -4.58
N TYR A 299 -9.90 6.03 -3.31
CA TYR A 299 -9.93 7.06 -2.26
C TYR A 299 -10.94 8.20 -2.51
N CYS A 300 -11.88 8.06 -3.43
CA CYS A 300 -12.69 9.16 -3.97
C CYS A 300 -11.83 10.32 -4.51
N ALA A 301 -10.70 10.01 -5.10
CA ALA A 301 -9.72 10.98 -5.61
C ALA A 301 -10.29 11.86 -6.73
N LEU A 302 -9.58 12.94 -7.08
CA LEU A 302 -10.00 13.81 -8.19
C LEU A 302 -9.84 13.15 -9.56
N LEU A 303 -8.94 12.19 -9.69
CA LEU A 303 -8.84 11.30 -10.84
C LEU A 303 -9.21 9.89 -10.42
N THR A 304 -9.93 9.18 -11.30
CA THR A 304 -10.19 7.74 -11.14
C THR A 304 -8.88 6.94 -11.16
N GLU A 305 -8.91 5.67 -10.76
CA GLU A 305 -7.75 4.77 -10.76
C GLU A 305 -7.01 4.73 -12.11
N TRP A 306 -7.74 4.79 -13.22
CA TRP A 306 -7.18 4.86 -14.60
C TRP A 306 -6.89 6.29 -15.07
N GLY A 307 -7.09 7.29 -14.22
CA GLY A 307 -6.72 8.68 -14.45
C GLY A 307 -7.73 9.52 -15.24
N ASN A 308 -9.00 9.10 -15.29
CA ASN A 308 -10.07 9.93 -15.84
C ASN A 308 -10.54 10.98 -14.83
N TYR A 309 -11.22 12.00 -15.31
CA TYR A 309 -11.72 13.10 -14.48
C TYR A 309 -13.01 12.70 -13.73
N THR A 310 -13.07 13.03 -12.44
CA THR A 310 -14.27 12.88 -11.63
C THR A 310 -15.09 14.19 -11.60
N PRO A 311 -16.36 14.16 -11.21
CA PRO A 311 -17.14 15.39 -10.97
C PRO A 311 -16.45 16.34 -9.95
N ALA A 312 -15.79 15.78 -8.93
CA ALA A 312 -15.05 16.55 -7.93
C ALA A 312 -13.86 17.31 -8.55
N TYR A 313 -13.19 16.72 -9.56
CA TYR A 313 -12.11 17.40 -10.28
C TYR A 313 -12.56 18.73 -10.87
N TYR A 314 -13.68 18.74 -11.58
CA TYR A 314 -14.21 19.97 -12.22
C TYR A 314 -14.63 21.01 -11.18
N ALA A 315 -15.24 20.58 -10.08
CA ALA A 315 -15.67 21.46 -9.01
C ALA A 315 -14.46 22.14 -8.30
N VAL A 316 -13.45 21.35 -7.95
CA VAL A 316 -12.21 21.86 -7.31
C VAL A 316 -11.42 22.75 -8.28
N ARG A 317 -11.26 22.35 -9.54
CA ARG A 317 -10.59 23.15 -10.58
C ARG A 317 -11.22 24.54 -10.68
N LYS A 318 -12.54 24.64 -10.76
CA LYS A 318 -13.25 25.92 -10.85
C LYS A 318 -12.94 26.85 -9.67
N LEU A 319 -12.85 26.30 -8.47
CA LEU A 319 -12.51 27.06 -7.27
C LEU A 319 -11.06 27.55 -7.28
N LEU A 320 -10.10 26.65 -7.60
CA LEU A 320 -8.67 26.98 -7.60
C LEU A 320 -8.29 27.99 -8.69
N LEU A 321 -8.80 27.84 -9.90
CA LEU A 321 -8.55 28.81 -10.98
C LEU A 321 -9.11 30.18 -10.62
N LYS A 322 -10.32 30.24 -10.03
CA LYS A 322 -10.93 31.48 -9.56
C LYS A 322 -10.11 32.14 -8.46
N ALA A 323 -9.71 31.39 -7.44
CA ALA A 323 -8.96 31.91 -6.28
C ALA A 323 -7.60 32.50 -6.69
N GLN A 324 -6.96 31.92 -7.71
CA GLN A 324 -5.66 32.36 -8.21
C GLN A 324 -5.76 33.31 -9.40
N ASN A 325 -6.97 33.65 -9.85
CA ASN A 325 -7.20 34.45 -11.06
C ASN A 325 -6.47 33.87 -12.29
N LEU A 326 -6.49 32.55 -12.42
CA LEU A 326 -5.89 31.83 -13.56
C LEU A 326 -6.95 31.63 -14.67
N PRO A 327 -6.53 31.67 -15.94
CA PRO A 327 -7.43 31.38 -17.06
C PRO A 327 -7.77 29.89 -17.10
N GLU A 328 -8.94 29.56 -17.61
CA GLU A 328 -9.23 28.17 -17.98
C GLU A 328 -8.35 27.76 -19.18
N THR A 329 -7.71 26.61 -19.04
CA THR A 329 -6.91 25.98 -20.10
C THR A 329 -7.62 24.72 -20.60
N GLU A 330 -7.28 24.30 -21.80
CA GLU A 330 -7.70 22.98 -22.30
C GLU A 330 -7.14 21.89 -21.40
N LEU A 331 -7.98 20.87 -21.14
CA LEU A 331 -7.60 19.73 -20.32
C LEU A 331 -6.83 18.70 -21.15
N PRO A 332 -5.84 18.01 -20.58
CA PRO A 332 -5.29 16.81 -21.18
C PRO A 332 -6.42 15.80 -21.54
N ALA A 333 -6.21 15.02 -22.57
CA ALA A 333 -7.20 14.06 -23.02
C ALA A 333 -7.58 13.05 -21.90
N SER A 334 -8.85 12.64 -21.87
CA SER A 334 -9.26 11.50 -21.06
C SER A 334 -8.63 10.22 -21.59
N PRO A 335 -8.21 9.27 -20.71
CA PRO A 335 -7.76 7.98 -21.18
C PRO A 335 -8.89 7.23 -21.89
N GLU A 336 -8.53 6.54 -22.95
CA GLU A 336 -9.45 5.63 -23.64
C GLU A 336 -9.39 4.27 -22.96
N LEU A 337 -10.55 3.62 -22.86
CA LEU A 337 -10.70 2.26 -22.35
C LEU A 337 -11.04 1.30 -23.50
N GLN A 338 -10.76 0.00 -23.32
CA GLN A 338 -11.13 -1.02 -24.29
C GLN A 338 -11.85 -2.20 -23.64
N THR A 339 -12.67 -2.87 -24.45
CA THR A 339 -13.28 -4.16 -24.10
C THR A 339 -12.67 -5.25 -24.96
N ILE A 340 -12.19 -6.29 -24.32
CA ILE A 340 -11.62 -7.48 -24.97
C ILE A 340 -12.68 -8.58 -25.04
N GLY A 341 -13.51 -8.70 -23.99
CA GLY A 341 -14.55 -9.71 -23.86
C GLY A 341 -14.09 -10.91 -23.04
N LYS A 342 -14.66 -12.07 -23.32
CA LYS A 342 -14.42 -13.31 -22.57
C LYS A 342 -13.09 -13.93 -22.92
N VAL A 343 -12.37 -14.38 -21.87
CA VAL A 343 -11.10 -15.09 -21.97
C VAL A 343 -11.23 -16.44 -21.25
N GLU A 344 -11.10 -17.52 -21.98
CA GLU A 344 -11.08 -18.86 -21.41
C GLU A 344 -9.71 -19.13 -20.75
N LEU A 345 -9.73 -19.81 -19.61
CA LEU A 345 -8.54 -20.26 -18.88
C LEU A 345 -8.41 -21.78 -19.14
N ASP A 346 -7.73 -22.14 -20.20
CA ASP A 346 -7.70 -23.48 -20.76
C ASP A 346 -6.57 -24.37 -20.21
N GLU A 347 -5.66 -23.81 -19.42
CA GLU A 347 -4.60 -24.54 -18.74
C GLU A 347 -4.68 -24.33 -17.22
N SER A 348 -4.36 -25.38 -16.45
CA SER A 348 -4.32 -25.27 -14.99
C SER A 348 -3.27 -26.19 -14.39
N THR A 349 -2.68 -25.75 -13.27
CA THR A 349 -1.75 -26.53 -12.46
C THR A 349 -1.90 -26.20 -10.98
N SER A 350 -1.62 -27.17 -10.09
CA SER A 350 -1.70 -26.93 -8.65
C SER A 350 -0.53 -26.06 -8.15
N LEU A 351 -0.81 -25.12 -7.23
CA LEU A 351 0.22 -24.41 -6.50
C LEU A 351 1.17 -25.37 -5.78
N MET A 352 0.62 -26.42 -5.16
CA MET A 352 1.43 -27.39 -4.40
C MET A 352 2.38 -28.19 -5.30
N SER A 353 1.95 -28.51 -6.52
CA SER A 353 2.80 -29.18 -7.51
C SER A 353 3.98 -28.30 -7.97
N ASN A 354 3.82 -26.97 -7.83
CA ASN A 354 4.82 -25.98 -8.22
C ASN A 354 5.71 -25.48 -7.07
N PHE A 355 5.62 -26.05 -5.88
CA PHE A 355 6.40 -25.56 -4.72
C PHE A 355 7.91 -25.49 -4.99
N ASP A 356 8.48 -26.47 -5.68
CA ASP A 356 9.92 -26.50 -5.98
C ASP A 356 10.34 -25.53 -7.08
N ASN A 357 9.39 -25.05 -7.89
CA ASN A 357 9.65 -24.04 -8.92
C ASN A 357 9.54 -22.61 -8.36
N LEU A 358 8.61 -22.41 -7.41
CA LEU A 358 8.20 -21.08 -6.93
C LEU A 358 8.80 -20.70 -5.58
N GLY A 359 9.30 -21.69 -4.82
CA GLY A 359 9.69 -21.48 -3.43
C GLY A 359 11.02 -22.09 -3.05
N GLU A 360 11.43 -21.79 -1.83
CA GLU A 360 12.59 -22.39 -1.18
C GLU A 360 12.14 -23.28 -0.02
N ARG A 361 12.78 -24.45 0.12
CA ARG A 361 12.49 -25.40 1.20
C ARG A 361 13.43 -25.18 2.39
N HIS A 362 12.83 -25.19 3.59
CA HIS A 362 13.53 -25.06 4.85
C HIS A 362 13.10 -26.15 5.83
N ARG A 363 13.97 -26.48 6.78
CA ARG A 363 13.63 -27.39 7.89
C ARG A 363 13.86 -26.67 9.21
N VAL A 364 12.80 -26.57 10.02
CA VAL A 364 12.82 -25.89 11.32
C VAL A 364 12.15 -26.72 12.40
N PRO A 365 12.56 -26.58 13.69
CA PRO A 365 11.96 -27.33 14.79
C PRO A 365 10.54 -26.84 15.13
N LEU A 366 10.26 -25.56 14.96
CA LEU A 366 8.96 -24.89 15.16
C LEU A 366 8.65 -23.99 13.96
N PRO A 367 7.40 -23.64 13.70
CA PRO A 367 7.08 -22.65 12.68
C PRO A 367 7.82 -21.35 12.93
N GLU A 368 8.33 -20.76 11.88
CA GLU A 368 8.92 -19.41 11.86
C GLU A 368 8.17 -18.55 10.86
N SER A 369 8.16 -17.23 11.08
CA SER A 369 7.45 -16.29 10.21
C SER A 369 8.11 -16.13 8.84
N MET A 370 7.39 -15.57 7.87
CA MET A 370 7.93 -15.23 6.54
C MET A 370 9.21 -14.40 6.63
N GLU A 371 9.23 -13.41 7.53
CA GLU A 371 10.36 -12.48 7.72
C GLU A 371 11.61 -13.18 8.23
N TYR A 372 11.45 -14.27 9.01
CA TYR A 372 12.58 -15.10 9.44
C TYR A 372 13.34 -15.66 8.24
N PHE A 373 12.62 -16.08 7.22
CA PHE A 373 13.18 -16.62 5.97
C PHE A 373 13.59 -15.51 4.97
N GLY A 374 13.29 -14.25 5.25
CA GLY A 374 13.56 -13.12 4.35
C GLY A 374 12.52 -12.94 3.25
N GLN A 375 11.35 -13.54 3.40
CA GLN A 375 10.22 -13.37 2.49
C GLN A 375 9.37 -12.16 2.90
N ASN A 376 9.07 -11.27 1.95
CA ASN A 376 8.31 -10.05 2.21
C ASN A 376 6.80 -10.21 2.07
N SER A 377 6.34 -11.01 1.11
CA SER A 377 4.92 -11.13 0.73
C SER A 377 4.61 -12.50 0.13
N GLY A 378 3.36 -12.72 -0.25
CA GLY A 378 2.90 -13.95 -0.87
C GLY A 378 2.36 -14.95 0.15
N MET A 379 2.77 -16.22 0.05
CA MET A 379 2.29 -17.31 0.89
C MET A 379 3.43 -18.07 1.53
N ILE A 380 3.11 -18.83 2.59
CA ILE A 380 4.06 -19.74 3.23
C ILE A 380 3.35 -21.05 3.58
N TYR A 381 3.99 -22.17 3.30
CA TYR A 381 3.47 -23.49 3.61
C TYR A 381 4.30 -24.16 4.68
N TYR A 382 3.63 -24.70 5.68
CA TYR A 382 4.20 -25.47 6.78
C TYR A 382 3.68 -26.91 6.73
N GLU A 383 4.56 -27.88 6.81
CA GLU A 383 4.18 -29.30 6.91
C GLU A 383 4.87 -29.95 8.09
N THR A 384 4.09 -30.69 8.91
CA THR A 384 4.63 -31.54 9.98
C THR A 384 4.03 -32.92 9.89
N LYS A 385 4.75 -33.94 10.39
CA LYS A 385 4.32 -35.34 10.35
C LYS A 385 3.96 -35.84 11.74
N LEU A 386 2.79 -36.47 11.83
CA LEU A 386 2.42 -37.31 12.96
C LEU A 386 2.82 -38.74 12.61
N GLU A 387 3.67 -39.33 13.41
CA GLU A 387 4.06 -40.74 13.25
C GLU A 387 3.18 -41.64 14.12
N GLN A 388 2.76 -42.80 13.61
CA GLN A 388 1.97 -43.78 14.30
C GLN A 388 0.51 -43.34 14.59
N ILE A 389 -0.03 -43.62 15.76
CA ILE A 389 -1.44 -43.47 16.12
C ILE A 389 -1.67 -42.16 16.86
N TYR A 390 -2.66 -41.41 16.39
CA TYR A 390 -3.17 -40.22 17.07
C TYR A 390 -4.71 -40.31 17.13
N ASP A 391 -5.29 -40.12 18.32
CA ASP A 391 -6.73 -40.13 18.52
C ASP A 391 -7.42 -38.91 17.90
N PRO A 392 -8.73 -39.01 17.52
CA PRO A 392 -9.52 -37.86 17.11
C PRO A 392 -9.52 -36.77 18.18
N ARG A 393 -9.27 -35.52 17.73
CA ARG A 393 -9.18 -34.38 18.63
C ARG A 393 -9.37 -33.08 17.86
N GLU A 394 -9.65 -32.00 18.57
CA GLU A 394 -9.53 -30.67 18.06
C GLU A 394 -8.03 -30.23 18.07
N LEU A 395 -7.51 -29.84 16.93
CA LEU A 395 -6.19 -29.24 16.78
C LEU A 395 -6.30 -27.71 16.84
N ARG A 396 -5.23 -27.06 17.29
CA ARG A 396 -5.18 -25.61 17.40
C ARG A 396 -4.01 -25.05 16.60
N VAL A 397 -4.29 -24.04 15.76
CA VAL A 397 -3.26 -23.26 15.08
C VAL A 397 -3.13 -21.91 15.80
N ALA A 398 -1.93 -21.58 16.27
CA ALA A 398 -1.69 -20.35 17.04
C ALA A 398 -1.29 -19.21 16.13
N ASN A 399 -1.94 -18.05 16.32
CA ASN A 399 -1.62 -16.78 15.69
C ASN A 399 -1.51 -16.88 14.17
N VAL A 400 -2.63 -17.24 13.53
CA VAL A 400 -2.74 -17.25 12.06
C VAL A 400 -2.71 -15.81 11.53
N HIS A 401 -1.73 -15.52 10.69
CA HIS A 401 -1.56 -14.24 10.02
C HIS A 401 -1.35 -14.44 8.50
N ASP A 402 -2.41 -14.46 7.61
CA ASP A 402 -3.77 -14.00 7.97
C ASP A 402 -4.84 -15.06 7.70
N THR A 403 -4.83 -15.75 6.53
CA THR A 403 -5.75 -16.83 6.20
C THR A 403 -4.98 -18.13 6.06
N ALA A 404 -5.32 -19.14 6.84
CA ALA A 404 -4.68 -20.46 6.80
C ALA A 404 -5.61 -21.52 6.20
N TYR A 405 -5.12 -22.24 5.20
CA TYR A 405 -5.75 -23.41 4.60
C TYR A 405 -5.08 -24.66 5.18
N VAL A 406 -5.83 -25.47 5.91
CA VAL A 406 -5.35 -26.65 6.63
C VAL A 406 -5.60 -27.90 5.82
N TYR A 407 -4.56 -28.72 5.65
CA TYR A 407 -4.60 -29.96 4.89
C TYR A 407 -4.19 -31.14 5.78
N ILE A 408 -4.87 -32.29 5.63
CA ILE A 408 -4.48 -33.58 6.19
C ILE A 408 -4.24 -34.52 5.02
N ASP A 409 -3.02 -35.05 4.90
CA ASP A 409 -2.58 -35.89 3.78
C ASP A 409 -2.91 -35.29 2.39
N GLY A 410 -2.72 -33.97 2.27
CA GLY A 410 -2.99 -33.21 1.05
C GLY A 410 -4.48 -32.93 0.76
N GLU A 411 -5.39 -33.30 1.67
CA GLU A 411 -6.80 -32.96 1.55
C GLU A 411 -7.15 -31.74 2.40
N HIS A 412 -7.78 -30.71 1.82
CA HIS A 412 -8.26 -29.54 2.53
C HIS A 412 -9.32 -29.92 3.58
N LYS A 413 -9.14 -29.51 4.82
CA LYS A 413 -10.01 -29.83 5.96
C LYS A 413 -10.63 -28.60 6.62
N ALA A 414 -9.94 -27.48 6.61
CA ALA A 414 -10.43 -26.24 7.24
C ALA A 414 -9.78 -25.01 6.63
N THR A 415 -10.50 -23.90 6.65
CA THR A 415 -9.96 -22.55 6.43
C THR A 415 -10.11 -21.75 7.72
N ILE A 416 -9.05 -21.10 8.13
CA ILE A 416 -8.98 -20.27 9.33
C ILE A 416 -8.68 -18.84 8.90
N ASP A 417 -9.61 -17.94 9.12
CA ASP A 417 -9.45 -16.51 8.79
C ASP A 417 -9.18 -15.71 10.06
N ARG A 418 -8.16 -14.84 10.03
CA ARG A 418 -7.80 -13.95 11.14
C ARG A 418 -8.95 -13.04 11.58
N ARG A 419 -9.92 -12.77 10.71
CA ARG A 419 -11.10 -11.93 10.98
C ARG A 419 -12.24 -12.67 11.67
N ASP A 420 -12.17 -14.00 11.83
CA ASP A 420 -13.25 -14.78 12.44
C ASP A 420 -13.44 -14.42 13.92
N GLU A 421 -14.63 -13.95 14.28
CA GLU A 421 -15.03 -13.56 15.64
C GLU A 421 -14.98 -14.72 16.66
N ASN A 422 -14.97 -15.97 16.19
CA ASN A 422 -14.98 -17.17 17.06
C ASN A 422 -13.60 -17.55 17.59
N LYS A 423 -12.59 -16.68 17.49
CA LYS A 423 -11.22 -16.94 17.95
C LYS A 423 -11.13 -17.13 19.46
N VAL A 424 -10.54 -18.24 19.85
CA VAL A 424 -10.19 -18.53 21.23
C VAL A 424 -8.79 -17.98 21.52
N LYS A 425 -8.69 -16.70 21.92
CA LYS A 425 -7.47 -16.07 22.47
C LYS A 425 -6.17 -16.38 21.69
N GLY A 426 -6.15 -16.12 20.38
CA GLY A 426 -5.00 -16.33 19.52
C GLY A 426 -4.79 -17.77 19.04
N TYR A 427 -5.78 -18.61 19.20
CA TYR A 427 -5.82 -19.97 18.65
C TYR A 427 -7.07 -20.15 17.82
N ASP A 428 -6.88 -20.70 16.65
CA ASP A 428 -7.97 -21.17 15.82
C ASP A 428 -7.97 -22.69 15.82
N THR A 429 -9.14 -23.29 15.89
CA THR A 429 -9.29 -24.73 16.05
C THR A 429 -9.91 -25.37 14.82
N PHE A 430 -9.53 -26.61 14.55
CA PHE A 430 -10.16 -27.44 13.54
C PHE A 430 -10.25 -28.89 13.99
N LYS A 431 -11.26 -29.61 13.48
CA LYS A 431 -11.47 -31.00 13.82
C LYS A 431 -10.48 -31.90 13.11
N PHE A 432 -9.77 -32.73 13.86
CA PHE A 432 -8.88 -33.76 13.38
C PHE A 432 -9.48 -35.14 13.73
N ASP A 433 -9.71 -35.98 12.73
CA ASP A 433 -10.36 -37.27 12.90
C ASP A 433 -9.42 -38.38 13.38
N GLY A 434 -8.18 -38.05 13.70
CA GLY A 434 -7.15 -39.00 14.11
C GLY A 434 -6.45 -39.67 12.93
N CYS A 435 -5.40 -40.45 13.23
CA CYS A 435 -4.74 -41.34 12.27
C CYS A 435 -4.22 -42.60 12.97
N THR A 436 -4.14 -43.71 12.22
CA THR A 436 -3.72 -45.00 12.76
C THR A 436 -2.34 -45.47 12.30
N ASP A 437 -1.82 -44.87 11.25
CA ASP A 437 -0.51 -45.22 10.65
C ASP A 437 0.29 -43.96 10.27
N GLY A 438 0.07 -42.90 11.05
CA GLY A 438 0.65 -41.56 10.77
C GLY A 438 -0.13 -40.78 9.73
N CYS A 439 0.14 -39.47 9.66
CA CYS A 439 -0.40 -38.57 8.66
C CYS A 439 0.46 -37.31 8.57
N THR A 440 0.25 -36.52 7.52
CA THR A 440 0.84 -35.18 7.37
C THR A 440 -0.19 -34.11 7.71
N ILE A 441 0.23 -33.06 8.39
CA ILE A 441 -0.56 -31.84 8.60
C ILE A 441 0.14 -30.71 7.86
N GLY A 442 -0.52 -30.20 6.83
CA GLY A 442 -0.07 -29.05 6.04
C GLY A 442 -0.87 -27.80 6.38
N VAL A 443 -0.25 -26.65 6.44
CA VAL A 443 -0.91 -25.34 6.61
C VAL A 443 -0.32 -24.37 5.60
N LEU A 444 -1.13 -23.97 4.62
CA LEU A 444 -0.79 -22.88 3.69
C LEU A 444 -1.35 -21.59 4.24
N VAL A 445 -0.50 -20.58 4.43
CA VAL A 445 -0.92 -19.26 4.90
C VAL A 445 -0.84 -18.26 3.75
N ASP A 446 -1.97 -17.64 3.43
CA ASP A 446 -2.06 -16.45 2.58
C ASP A 446 -1.85 -15.22 3.47
N ALA A 447 -0.72 -14.55 3.28
CA ALA A 447 -0.42 -13.30 3.96
C ALA A 447 -1.06 -12.14 3.21
N MET A 448 -2.08 -11.53 3.81
CA MET A 448 -2.71 -10.31 3.29
C MET A 448 -1.77 -9.10 3.46
N GLY A 449 -2.23 -7.93 3.84
CA GLY A 449 -1.34 -6.79 4.13
C GLY A 449 -0.82 -6.82 5.57
N ARG A 450 0.40 -6.34 5.82
CA ARG A 450 0.82 -6.04 7.20
C ARG A 450 0.11 -4.80 7.69
N VAL A 451 -0.17 -4.78 8.98
CA VAL A 451 -0.76 -3.61 9.65
C VAL A 451 0.11 -2.38 9.39
N ASN A 452 -0.53 -1.31 8.90
CA ASN A 452 0.14 -0.06 8.52
C ASN A 452 -0.08 1.09 9.53
N TYR A 453 -0.94 0.93 10.53
CA TYR A 453 -1.25 1.98 11.49
C TYR A 453 -1.56 1.42 12.89
N GLY A 454 -1.19 2.17 13.93
CA GLY A 454 -1.52 1.85 15.31
C GLY A 454 -0.51 0.91 16.01
N GLU A 455 -0.95 0.30 17.12
CA GLU A 455 -0.10 -0.47 18.03
C GLU A 455 0.31 -1.85 17.48
N HIS A 456 -0.41 -2.37 16.50
CA HIS A 456 -0.21 -3.71 15.93
C HIS A 456 0.79 -3.76 14.76
N LEU A 457 1.68 -2.77 14.62
CA LEU A 457 2.69 -2.72 13.55
C LEU A 457 3.65 -3.93 13.51
N TYR A 458 3.86 -4.63 14.63
CA TYR A 458 4.73 -5.83 14.68
C TYR A 458 4.04 -7.07 14.10
N ASP A 459 3.45 -6.94 12.92
CA ASP A 459 2.58 -7.92 12.26
C ASP A 459 3.39 -8.91 11.41
N ARG A 460 4.02 -9.91 12.07
CA ARG A 460 4.74 -11.00 11.39
C ARG A 460 3.76 -11.97 10.74
N LYS A 461 4.09 -12.45 9.53
CA LYS A 461 3.21 -13.31 8.74
C LYS A 461 3.57 -14.80 8.89
N GLY A 462 2.54 -15.65 8.97
CA GLY A 462 2.66 -17.09 9.17
C GLY A 462 1.87 -17.60 10.35
N ILE A 463 2.39 -18.59 11.06
CA ILE A 463 1.81 -19.18 12.28
C ILE A 463 2.88 -19.36 13.36
N ASP A 464 2.48 -19.40 14.63
CA ASP A 464 3.41 -19.63 15.75
C ASP A 464 3.52 -21.11 16.15
N ALA A 465 2.44 -21.88 16.04
CA ALA A 465 2.44 -23.30 16.41
C ALA A 465 1.21 -24.04 15.87
N ILE A 466 1.34 -25.36 15.69
CA ILE A 466 0.19 -26.29 15.65
C ILE A 466 0.23 -27.12 16.92
N ARG A 467 -0.91 -27.25 17.62
CA ARG A 467 -1.01 -27.96 18.89
C ARG A 467 -2.01 -29.09 18.84
N TYR A 468 -1.59 -30.25 19.34
CA TYR A 468 -2.44 -31.39 19.64
C TYR A 468 -2.71 -31.40 21.15
N GLY A 469 -3.83 -30.81 21.56
CA GLY A 469 -4.11 -30.53 22.97
C GLY A 469 -3.06 -29.56 23.57
N ASN A 470 -2.29 -30.02 24.55
CA ASN A 470 -1.20 -29.22 25.15
C ASN A 470 0.18 -29.48 24.51
N GLN A 471 0.25 -30.38 23.54
CA GLN A 471 1.48 -30.77 22.87
C GLN A 471 1.71 -29.89 21.65
N ASN A 472 2.83 -29.20 21.58
CA ASN A 472 3.29 -28.58 20.33
C ASN A 472 3.73 -29.68 19.37
N LEU A 473 3.24 -29.64 18.14
CA LEU A 473 3.84 -30.43 17.06
C LEU A 473 5.19 -29.84 16.68
N MET A 474 6.15 -30.68 16.36
CA MET A 474 7.53 -30.29 16.16
C MET A 474 8.07 -30.85 14.84
N GLY A 475 9.07 -30.14 14.27
CA GLY A 475 9.75 -30.58 13.06
C GLY A 475 8.94 -30.29 11.80
N TYR A 476 9.14 -29.09 11.26
CA TYR A 476 8.42 -28.60 10.09
C TYR A 476 9.31 -28.56 8.85
N ASP A 477 8.79 -29.06 7.76
CA ASP A 477 9.22 -28.69 6.42
C ASP A 477 8.45 -27.46 6.00
N VAL A 478 9.14 -26.38 5.61
CA VAL A 478 8.54 -25.10 5.27
C VAL A 478 8.88 -24.75 3.83
N VAL A 479 7.91 -24.25 3.06
CA VAL A 479 8.11 -23.71 1.72
C VAL A 479 7.73 -22.24 1.72
N THR A 480 8.69 -21.37 1.41
CA THR A 480 8.45 -19.94 1.18
C THR A 480 7.95 -19.74 -0.25
N LEU A 481 6.91 -18.94 -0.44
CA LEU A 481 6.23 -18.73 -1.72
C LEU A 481 6.02 -17.22 -1.96
N PRO A 482 7.04 -16.48 -2.38
CA PRO A 482 6.93 -15.03 -2.61
C PRO A 482 6.01 -14.69 -3.77
N LEU A 483 5.80 -15.62 -4.72
CA LEU A 483 4.92 -15.47 -5.90
C LEU A 483 5.29 -14.27 -6.79
N ASP A 484 6.56 -13.94 -6.85
CA ASP A 484 7.13 -12.83 -7.63
C ASP A 484 7.69 -13.26 -9.00
N ASN A 485 7.70 -14.56 -9.29
CA ASN A 485 8.25 -15.14 -10.51
C ASN A 485 7.23 -16.06 -11.21
N PRO A 486 6.10 -15.52 -11.74
CA PRO A 486 5.05 -16.35 -12.35
C PRO A 486 5.52 -17.10 -13.61
N GLU A 487 6.61 -16.66 -14.26
CA GLU A 487 7.23 -17.36 -15.40
C GLU A 487 7.81 -18.72 -15.03
N LYS A 488 7.97 -19.03 -13.74
CA LYS A 488 8.43 -20.34 -13.26
C LYS A 488 7.31 -21.34 -13.03
N ILE A 489 6.05 -20.94 -13.20
CA ILE A 489 4.90 -21.84 -13.07
C ILE A 489 4.94 -22.86 -14.20
N ASP A 490 5.00 -24.14 -13.84
CA ASP A 490 4.99 -25.25 -14.80
C ASP A 490 3.58 -25.82 -14.96
N PHE A 491 2.91 -25.45 -16.04
CA PHE A 491 1.56 -25.91 -16.37
C PHE A 491 1.52 -27.36 -16.91
N SER A 492 2.66 -28.01 -17.08
CA SER A 492 2.70 -29.46 -17.41
C SER A 492 2.54 -30.35 -16.18
N LEU A 493 2.63 -29.80 -14.97
CA LEU A 493 2.44 -30.52 -13.71
C LEU A 493 0.96 -30.75 -13.41
N GLU A 494 0.70 -31.68 -12.46
CA GLU A 494 -0.65 -32.07 -12.09
C GLU A 494 -1.49 -30.86 -11.60
N GLY A 495 -2.70 -30.73 -12.18
CA GLY A 495 -3.76 -29.83 -11.74
C GLY A 495 -4.84 -30.56 -10.94
N GLY A 496 -5.97 -29.90 -10.74
CA GLY A 496 -7.22 -30.51 -10.27
C GLY A 496 -7.59 -30.32 -8.80
N LYS A 497 -6.67 -29.87 -7.93
CA LYS A 497 -6.99 -29.47 -6.56
C LYS A 497 -6.54 -28.05 -6.27
N TYR A 498 -7.43 -27.25 -5.67
CA TYR A 498 -7.10 -25.90 -5.22
C TYR A 498 -6.07 -25.92 -4.07
N PRO A 499 -5.20 -24.91 -3.98
CA PRO A 499 -5.07 -23.74 -4.88
C PRO A 499 -4.58 -24.09 -6.28
N LEU A 500 -5.16 -23.42 -7.29
CA LEU A 500 -4.79 -23.61 -8.70
C LEU A 500 -4.29 -22.32 -9.32
N PHE A 501 -3.24 -22.44 -10.13
CA PHE A 501 -2.97 -21.49 -11.20
C PHE A 501 -3.79 -21.86 -12.42
N MET A 502 -4.47 -20.90 -12.99
CA MET A 502 -5.21 -21.01 -14.25
C MET A 502 -4.68 -20.00 -15.24
N ARG A 503 -4.45 -20.42 -16.49
CA ARG A 503 -3.86 -19.61 -17.54
C ARG A 503 -4.76 -19.52 -18.75
N GLY A 504 -4.87 -18.32 -19.31
CA GLY A 504 -5.53 -18.07 -20.59
C GLY A 504 -4.74 -17.08 -21.44
N HIS A 505 -5.09 -17.01 -22.73
CA HIS A 505 -4.46 -16.12 -23.68
C HIS A 505 -5.51 -15.26 -24.39
N PHE A 506 -5.16 -14.01 -24.66
CA PHE A 506 -6.05 -13.09 -25.35
C PHE A 506 -5.30 -12.10 -26.23
N LYS A 507 -6.02 -11.51 -27.20
CA LYS A 507 -5.48 -10.45 -28.07
C LYS A 507 -6.05 -9.10 -27.66
N ALA A 508 -5.18 -8.09 -27.53
CA ALA A 508 -5.59 -6.72 -27.37
C ALA A 508 -5.54 -5.97 -28.71
N GLN A 509 -6.50 -5.07 -28.94
CA GLN A 509 -6.55 -4.27 -30.16
C GLN A 509 -5.78 -2.95 -30.02
N SER A 510 -5.51 -2.54 -28.79
CA SER A 510 -4.80 -1.32 -28.44
C SER A 510 -4.08 -1.49 -27.10
N GLN A 511 -3.30 -0.48 -26.70
CA GLN A 511 -2.74 -0.37 -25.35
C GLN A 511 -3.61 0.56 -24.47
N ASN A 512 -4.93 0.55 -24.67
CA ASN A 512 -5.85 1.23 -23.79
C ASN A 512 -6.10 0.44 -22.53
N ASP A 513 -6.40 1.13 -21.45
CA ASP A 513 -6.67 0.51 -20.15
C ASP A 513 -7.97 -0.32 -20.19
N CYS A 514 -8.07 -1.31 -19.33
CA CYS A 514 -9.27 -2.14 -19.17
C CYS A 514 -9.34 -2.74 -17.77
N PHE A 515 -10.38 -3.54 -17.51
CA PHE A 515 -10.62 -4.16 -16.20
C PHE A 515 -10.96 -5.64 -16.39
N VAL A 516 -10.37 -6.51 -15.56
CA VAL A 516 -10.74 -7.92 -15.48
C VAL A 516 -11.77 -8.14 -14.39
N HIS A 517 -12.93 -8.67 -14.77
CA HIS A 517 -13.99 -9.08 -13.87
C HIS A 517 -13.80 -10.52 -13.44
N LEU A 518 -13.92 -10.76 -12.13
CA LEU A 518 -13.61 -12.04 -11.49
C LEU A 518 -14.89 -12.71 -10.93
N ASP A 519 -16.01 -12.50 -11.61
CA ASP A 519 -17.28 -13.11 -11.24
C ASP A 519 -17.21 -14.64 -11.21
N GLY A 520 -17.54 -15.23 -10.06
CA GLY A 520 -17.47 -16.67 -9.85
C GLY A 520 -16.11 -17.19 -9.37
N PHE A 521 -15.10 -16.32 -9.23
CA PHE A 521 -13.84 -16.58 -8.52
C PHE A 521 -13.96 -16.11 -7.08
N LYS A 522 -13.26 -16.77 -6.15
CA LYS A 522 -13.40 -16.52 -4.73
C LYS A 522 -12.28 -15.62 -4.17
N LYS A 523 -11.05 -16.08 -4.20
CA LYS A 523 -9.93 -15.36 -3.59
C LYS A 523 -8.61 -15.70 -4.24
N GLY A 524 -7.78 -14.68 -4.48
CA GLY A 524 -6.46 -14.91 -5.06
C GLY A 524 -5.78 -13.67 -5.60
N CYS A 525 -5.01 -13.83 -6.67
CA CYS A 525 -4.35 -12.73 -7.38
C CYS A 525 -4.26 -12.98 -8.88
N VAL A 526 -4.05 -11.90 -9.64
CA VAL A 526 -4.04 -11.94 -11.11
C VAL A 526 -2.71 -11.39 -11.65
N TYR A 527 -2.17 -12.08 -12.64
CA TYR A 527 -0.98 -11.65 -13.40
C TYR A 527 -1.38 -11.38 -14.85
N ILE A 528 -0.90 -10.28 -15.41
CA ILE A 528 -0.98 -9.95 -16.82
C ILE A 528 0.44 -9.85 -17.37
N ASN A 529 0.78 -10.71 -18.32
CA ASN A 529 2.11 -10.76 -18.94
C ASN A 529 3.26 -10.84 -17.89
N GLY A 530 3.05 -11.60 -16.81
CA GLY A 530 3.98 -11.77 -15.70
C GLY A 530 3.94 -10.69 -14.62
N PHE A 531 3.16 -9.61 -14.81
CA PHE A 531 3.00 -8.56 -13.82
C PHE A 531 1.78 -8.80 -12.91
N ASN A 532 1.99 -8.87 -11.59
CA ASN A 532 0.90 -9.01 -10.62
C ASN A 532 0.11 -7.71 -10.50
N ILE A 533 -1.12 -7.68 -11.01
CA ILE A 533 -1.99 -6.50 -10.98
C ILE A 533 -2.75 -6.33 -9.66
N GLY A 534 -2.74 -7.36 -8.79
CA GLY A 534 -3.31 -7.28 -7.45
C GLY A 534 -4.09 -8.50 -7.02
N ARG A 535 -4.64 -8.40 -5.82
CA ARG A 535 -5.51 -9.39 -5.18
C ARG A 535 -6.97 -9.15 -5.53
N TYR A 536 -7.75 -10.21 -5.54
CA TYR A 536 -9.20 -10.17 -5.56
C TYR A 536 -9.79 -11.03 -4.45
N TRP A 537 -11.01 -10.71 -4.05
CA TRP A 537 -11.78 -11.49 -3.10
C TRP A 537 -13.28 -11.31 -3.33
N GLU A 538 -14.05 -12.41 -3.40
CA GLU A 538 -15.49 -12.39 -3.69
C GLU A 538 -16.34 -11.57 -2.70
N ILE A 539 -15.80 -11.30 -1.49
CA ILE A 539 -16.51 -10.50 -0.49
C ILE A 539 -16.59 -9.02 -0.84
N GLY A 540 -15.81 -8.54 -1.84
CA GLY A 540 -15.79 -7.15 -2.27
C GLY A 540 -15.20 -6.17 -1.24
N PRO A 541 -15.43 -4.85 -1.44
CA PRO A 541 -16.30 -4.25 -2.46
C PRO A 541 -15.77 -4.39 -3.89
N GLN A 542 -14.45 -4.29 -4.11
CA GLN A 542 -13.85 -4.34 -5.44
C GLN A 542 -14.13 -5.68 -6.15
N ARG A 543 -14.75 -5.62 -7.34
CA ARG A 543 -15.13 -6.78 -8.17
C ARG A 543 -14.30 -6.92 -9.43
N ALA A 544 -13.73 -5.83 -9.94
CA ALA A 544 -12.87 -5.83 -11.11
C ALA A 544 -11.49 -5.26 -10.76
N LEU A 545 -10.45 -5.84 -11.35
CA LEU A 545 -9.07 -5.34 -11.20
C LEU A 545 -8.67 -4.54 -12.43
N TYR A 546 -8.04 -3.40 -12.19
CA TYR A 546 -7.50 -2.51 -13.21
C TYR A 546 -6.31 -3.12 -13.94
N ILE A 547 -6.36 -3.14 -15.27
CA ILE A 547 -5.26 -3.55 -16.14
C ILE A 547 -4.72 -2.29 -16.83
N PRO A 548 -3.56 -1.78 -16.42
CA PRO A 548 -2.90 -0.70 -17.16
C PRO A 548 -2.58 -1.11 -18.59
N GLY A 549 -3.02 -0.33 -19.57
CA GLY A 549 -2.82 -0.64 -20.98
C GLY A 549 -1.36 -0.77 -21.40
N VAL A 550 -0.45 -0.09 -20.68
CA VAL A 550 1.01 -0.21 -20.90
C VAL A 550 1.57 -1.60 -20.61
N LEU A 551 0.83 -2.48 -19.94
CA LEU A 551 1.18 -3.88 -19.76
C LEU A 551 0.78 -4.74 -20.96
N LEU A 552 -0.14 -4.26 -21.80
CA LEU A 552 -0.71 -5.02 -22.90
C LEU A 552 0.19 -5.03 -24.13
N LYS A 553 0.15 -6.14 -24.84
CA LYS A 553 0.81 -6.44 -26.11
C LYS A 553 -0.26 -6.87 -27.12
N ASP A 554 0.13 -7.20 -28.36
CA ASP A 554 -0.79 -7.79 -29.33
C ASP A 554 -1.34 -9.14 -28.84
N GLU A 555 -0.48 -9.99 -28.27
CA GLU A 555 -0.84 -11.25 -27.62
C GLU A 555 -0.46 -11.19 -26.14
N ASN A 556 -1.40 -11.57 -25.28
CA ASN A 556 -1.29 -11.45 -23.84
C ASN A 556 -1.57 -12.77 -23.14
N GLU A 557 -0.93 -12.95 -22.00
CA GLU A 557 -1.18 -14.01 -21.05
C GLU A 557 -1.84 -13.45 -19.79
N ILE A 558 -2.86 -14.13 -19.31
CA ILE A 558 -3.44 -13.93 -17.98
C ILE A 558 -3.22 -15.20 -17.16
N ILE A 559 -2.69 -15.05 -15.95
CA ILE A 559 -2.59 -16.12 -14.97
C ILE A 559 -3.36 -15.70 -13.72
N ILE A 560 -4.23 -16.58 -13.24
CA ILE A 560 -5.00 -16.37 -12.00
C ILE A 560 -4.60 -17.45 -11.02
N LEU A 561 -4.15 -17.05 -9.83
CA LEU A 561 -4.08 -17.94 -8.68
C LEU A 561 -5.43 -17.89 -7.97
N GLU A 562 -6.16 -19.01 -7.96
CA GLU A 562 -7.41 -19.16 -7.23
C GLU A 562 -7.20 -20.10 -6.04
N LEU A 563 -7.57 -19.66 -4.84
CA LEU A 563 -7.29 -20.36 -3.58
C LEU A 563 -8.38 -21.31 -3.15
N GLU A 564 -9.65 -20.99 -3.42
CA GLU A 564 -10.82 -21.61 -2.78
C GLU A 564 -11.75 -22.31 -3.78
N GLY A 565 -11.69 -21.92 -5.04
CA GLY A 565 -12.49 -22.50 -6.11
C GLY A 565 -13.22 -21.48 -6.96
N CYS A 566 -13.48 -21.81 -8.22
CA CYS A 566 -14.26 -20.97 -9.12
C CYS A 566 -15.43 -21.75 -9.73
N GLU A 567 -16.49 -21.03 -10.14
CA GLU A 567 -17.66 -21.62 -10.79
C GLU A 567 -17.39 -21.97 -12.26
N LYS A 568 -16.52 -21.19 -12.91
CA LYS A 568 -16.13 -21.37 -14.33
C LYS A 568 -14.69 -20.92 -14.53
N ALA A 569 -13.99 -21.55 -15.46
CA ALA A 569 -12.63 -21.17 -15.86
C ALA A 569 -12.67 -20.14 -17.01
N GLU A 570 -13.32 -19.02 -16.79
CA GLU A 570 -13.51 -17.92 -17.76
C GLU A 570 -13.57 -16.59 -17.02
N VAL A 571 -12.91 -15.57 -17.52
CA VAL A 571 -13.03 -14.18 -17.05
C VAL A 571 -13.52 -13.28 -18.17
N GLU A 572 -14.03 -12.09 -17.81
CA GLU A 572 -14.41 -11.07 -18.77
C GLU A 572 -13.53 -9.82 -18.59
N ILE A 573 -12.94 -9.31 -19.69
CA ILE A 573 -12.12 -8.11 -19.68
C ILE A 573 -12.86 -7.01 -20.43
N THR A 574 -13.21 -5.92 -19.73
CA THR A 574 -14.07 -4.86 -20.26
C THR A 574 -13.52 -3.46 -20.01
N ALA A 575 -14.19 -2.46 -20.57
CA ALA A 575 -13.96 -1.04 -20.30
C ALA A 575 -14.62 -0.54 -19.01
N GLU A 576 -15.41 -1.36 -18.32
CA GLU A 576 -16.19 -0.95 -17.16
C GLU A 576 -15.46 -1.27 -15.86
N PRO A 577 -15.19 -0.27 -14.99
CA PRO A 577 -14.68 -0.52 -13.64
C PRO A 577 -15.81 -1.08 -12.75
N ASP A 578 -15.43 -1.85 -11.73
CA ASP A 578 -16.33 -2.27 -10.67
C ASP A 578 -15.60 -2.24 -9.32
N LEU A 579 -15.85 -1.19 -8.54
CA LEU A 579 -15.30 -0.98 -7.22
C LEU A 579 -16.28 -1.34 -6.10
N GLY A 580 -17.51 -1.75 -6.45
CA GLY A 580 -18.58 -2.10 -5.53
C GLY A 580 -19.74 -1.15 -5.48
#